data_2dfead44583619450a4f994c8c8fdb12
#
_entry.id   2dfead44583619450a4f994c8c8fdb12
#
_cell.length_a   1.000
_cell.length_b   1.000
_cell.length_c   1.000
_cell.angle_alpha   90.00
_cell.angle_beta   90.00
_cell.angle_gamma   90.00
#
_symmetry.space_group_name_H-M   'P 1'
#
loop_
_entity.id
_entity.type
_entity.pdbx_description
1 polymer ?
#
loop_
_entity_poly.entity_id
_entity_poly.type
_entity_poly.pdbx_seq_one_letter_code
_entity_poly.pdbx_strand_id
1 'polypeptide(L)'
;MAFSLGFVLPNAKILMVTGLALAILVFLYVLRVGGNVQGFSDMGATAARPSFTMYYMNGCPHCETILPDFRTFASSGMVLSNGSTVDIKLLEQADPEAQAGINENQIKGFPSFVLKKADGTNVPYEGDRDVNSCKAFITKQVS
;
A
#
# COMPACT_ATOMS: atom_id res chain seq x y z
N MET A 1 62.22 14.41 35.57
CA MET A 1 61.46 15.36 34.69
C MET A 1 60.01 14.90 34.69
N ALA A 2 59.18 15.58 35.47
CA ALA A 2 57.74 15.23 35.57
C ALA A 2 56.96 16.14 34.63
N PHE A 3 56.37 15.56 33.57
CA PHE A 3 55.38 16.25 32.68
C PHE A 3 54.04 16.30 33.38
N SER A 4 53.69 17.46 33.92
CA SER A 4 52.35 17.75 34.42
C SER A 4 51.46 18.11 33.23
N LEU A 5 50.64 17.16 32.75
CA LEU A 5 49.56 17.49 31.82
C LEU A 5 48.47 18.20 32.62
N GLY A 6 48.43 19.51 32.52
CA GLY A 6 47.34 20.34 33.02
C GLY A 6 46.06 20.03 32.20
N PHE A 7 45.19 19.18 32.73
CA PHE A 7 43.85 18.94 32.18
C PHE A 7 42.99 20.18 32.48
N VAL A 8 42.89 21.08 31.50
CA VAL A 8 42.00 22.23 31.59
C VAL A 8 40.57 21.70 31.40
N LEU A 9 39.83 21.63 32.49
CA LEU A 9 38.38 21.29 32.44
C LEU A 9 37.66 22.37 31.63
N PRO A 10 36.96 21.99 30.54
CA PRO A 10 36.22 22.95 29.76
C PRO A 10 35.06 23.54 30.60
N ASN A 11 34.88 24.85 30.51
CA ASN A 11 33.86 25.58 31.26
C ASN A 11 32.50 24.91 31.08
N ALA A 12 31.75 24.70 32.17
CA ALA A 12 30.42 24.05 32.18
C ALA A 12 29.47 24.63 31.12
N LYS A 13 29.63 25.91 30.79
CA LYS A 13 28.86 26.57 29.70
C LYS A 13 29.22 26.03 28.31
N ILE A 14 30.49 25.71 28.06
CA ILE A 14 30.95 25.16 26.78
C ILE A 14 30.44 23.71 26.63
N LEU A 15 30.42 22.91 27.69
CA LEU A 15 29.87 21.54 27.68
C LEU A 15 28.36 21.53 27.44
N MET A 16 27.63 22.49 27.99
CA MET A 16 26.20 22.60 27.74
C MET A 16 25.88 22.99 26.28
N VAL A 17 26.64 23.92 25.70
CA VAL A 17 26.42 24.39 24.33
C VAL A 17 26.81 23.30 23.34
N THR A 18 27.91 22.57 23.55
CA THR A 18 28.31 21.46 22.68
C THR A 18 27.38 20.26 22.79
N GLY A 19 26.84 19.97 23.98
CA GLY A 19 25.83 18.92 24.18
C GLY A 19 24.52 19.23 23.47
N LEU A 20 24.07 20.49 23.56
CA LEU A 20 22.85 20.93 22.88
C LEU A 20 23.00 20.90 21.35
N ALA A 21 24.15 21.34 20.83
CA ALA A 21 24.44 21.30 19.40
C ALA A 21 24.44 19.88 18.84
N LEU A 22 25.07 18.93 19.57
CA LEU A 22 25.06 17.52 19.20
C LEU A 22 23.65 16.91 19.23
N ALA A 23 22.84 17.23 20.23
CA ALA A 23 21.47 16.77 20.32
C ALA A 23 20.62 17.27 19.14
N ILE A 24 20.80 18.54 18.75
CA ILE A 24 20.11 19.12 17.58
C ILE A 24 20.55 18.44 16.28
N LEU A 25 21.86 18.19 16.12
CA LEU A 25 22.36 17.51 14.92
C LEU A 25 21.85 16.06 14.82
N VAL A 26 21.83 15.33 15.94
CA VAL A 26 21.27 13.98 15.98
C VAL A 26 19.76 14.02 15.67
N PHE A 27 19.02 14.98 16.23
CA PHE A 27 17.61 15.15 15.97
C PHE A 27 17.33 15.46 14.50
N LEU A 28 18.08 16.38 13.89
CA LEU A 28 17.97 16.71 12.47
C LEU A 28 18.39 15.53 11.57
N TYR A 29 19.39 14.77 11.97
CA TYR A 29 19.80 13.54 11.30
C TYR A 29 18.67 12.50 11.33
N VAL A 30 18.06 12.27 12.50
CA VAL A 30 16.93 11.35 12.65
C VAL A 30 15.73 11.82 11.82
N LEU A 31 15.43 13.13 11.76
CA LEU A 31 14.38 13.65 10.90
C LEU A 31 14.69 13.48 9.39
N ARG A 32 15.96 13.53 9.00
CA ARG A 32 16.33 13.33 7.59
C ARG A 32 16.41 11.86 7.19
N VAL A 33 16.87 10.99 8.07
CA VAL A 33 16.96 9.53 7.83
C VAL A 33 15.64 8.84 8.16
N GLY A 34 14.87 9.40 9.11
CA GLY A 34 13.57 8.86 9.55
C GLY A 34 12.41 9.10 8.58
N GLY A 35 12.63 9.77 7.44
CA GLY A 35 11.61 9.99 6.41
C GLY A 35 11.12 8.73 5.70
N ASN A 36 11.59 7.56 6.08
CA ASN A 36 11.16 6.27 5.53
C ASN A 36 10.88 5.23 6.62
N VAL A 37 10.37 5.66 7.78
CA VAL A 37 9.73 4.72 8.70
C VAL A 37 8.33 4.45 8.13
N GLN A 38 8.26 3.73 7.04
CA GLN A 38 7.07 2.98 6.68
C GLN A 38 6.83 2.01 7.83
N GLY A 39 5.67 2.19 8.47
CA GLY A 39 5.26 1.58 9.69
C GLY A 39 5.75 0.13 9.86
N PHE A 40 6.52 -0.06 10.90
CA PHE A 40 6.72 -1.35 11.52
C PHE A 40 5.39 -1.69 12.23
N SER A 41 4.38 -1.96 11.42
CA SER A 41 3.09 -2.45 11.85
C SER A 41 2.95 -3.85 11.27
N ASP A 42 2.93 -4.79 12.18
CA ASP A 42 2.43 -6.14 11.98
C ASP A 42 3.42 -7.20 11.49
N MET A 43 4.28 -7.66 12.43
CA MET A 43 4.66 -9.07 12.47
C MET A 43 3.54 -9.91 13.13
N GLY A 44 2.33 -9.74 12.65
CA GLY A 44 1.27 -10.73 12.72
C GLY A 44 1.04 -11.16 11.29
N ALA A 45 1.24 -12.44 10.97
CA ALA A 45 0.84 -13.02 9.69
C ALA A 45 -0.69 -13.00 9.60
N THR A 46 -1.26 -11.82 9.39
CA THR A 46 -2.60 -11.70 8.84
C THR A 46 -2.48 -12.21 7.41
N ALA A 47 -2.99 -13.41 7.16
CA ALA A 47 -3.12 -13.94 5.82
C ALA A 47 -3.64 -12.80 4.93
N ALA A 48 -2.83 -12.41 3.92
CA ALA A 48 -3.19 -11.31 3.06
C ALA A 48 -4.58 -11.59 2.49
N ARG A 49 -5.50 -10.63 2.65
CA ARG A 49 -6.86 -10.82 2.13
C ARG A 49 -6.81 -10.79 0.62
N PRO A 50 -7.50 -11.71 -0.06
CA PRO A 50 -7.64 -11.61 -1.49
C PRO A 50 -8.37 -10.30 -1.84
N SER A 51 -7.99 -9.68 -2.95
CA SER A 51 -8.63 -8.46 -3.45
C SER A 51 -8.95 -8.58 -4.93
N PHE A 52 -10.14 -8.13 -5.31
CA PHE A 52 -10.55 -8.03 -6.71
C PHE A 52 -10.61 -6.58 -7.12
N THR A 53 -9.79 -6.19 -8.07
CA THR A 53 -9.61 -4.80 -8.46
C THR A 53 -10.13 -4.57 -9.88
N MET A 54 -11.02 -3.61 -10.04
CA MET A 54 -11.39 -3.03 -11.32
C MET A 54 -10.54 -1.80 -11.59
N TYR A 55 -9.72 -1.84 -12.63
CA TYR A 55 -9.01 -0.68 -13.15
C TYR A 55 -9.88 -0.01 -14.21
N TYR A 56 -10.10 1.29 -14.05
CA TYR A 56 -10.96 2.04 -14.96
C TYR A 56 -10.33 3.40 -15.32
N MET A 57 -10.86 4.03 -16.36
CA MET A 57 -10.45 5.35 -16.83
C MET A 57 -11.69 6.25 -16.90
N ASN A 58 -11.60 7.46 -16.37
CA ASN A 58 -12.64 8.45 -16.50
C ASN A 58 -12.86 8.82 -17.98
N GLY A 59 -14.11 9.01 -18.38
CA GLY A 59 -14.48 9.29 -19.76
C GLY A 59 -14.42 8.07 -20.70
N CYS A 60 -14.18 6.87 -20.18
CA CYS A 60 -14.26 5.63 -20.97
C CYS A 60 -15.71 5.13 -20.97
N PRO A 61 -16.42 5.09 -22.11
CA PRO A 61 -17.84 4.70 -22.16
C PRO A 61 -18.11 3.32 -21.60
N HIS A 62 -17.22 2.34 -21.86
CA HIS A 62 -17.36 0.98 -21.33
C HIS A 62 -17.20 0.93 -19.81
N CYS A 63 -16.35 1.78 -19.25
CA CYS A 63 -16.17 1.89 -17.81
C CYS A 63 -17.40 2.52 -17.15
N GLU A 64 -17.90 3.62 -17.72
CA GLU A 64 -19.04 4.36 -17.18
C GLU A 64 -20.32 3.51 -17.13
N THR A 65 -20.51 2.63 -18.11
CA THR A 65 -21.67 1.72 -18.15
C THR A 65 -21.72 0.78 -16.95
N ILE A 66 -20.60 0.25 -16.49
CA ILE A 66 -20.55 -0.78 -15.44
C ILE A 66 -20.17 -0.22 -14.07
N LEU A 67 -19.61 0.98 -14.02
CA LEU A 67 -19.08 1.58 -12.81
C LEU A 67 -20.10 1.73 -11.66
N PRO A 68 -21.40 2.06 -11.90
CA PRO A 68 -22.40 2.14 -10.83
C PRO A 68 -22.58 0.81 -10.09
N ASP A 69 -22.69 -0.30 -10.84
CA ASP A 69 -22.87 -1.64 -10.27
C ASP A 69 -21.62 -2.08 -9.48
N PHE A 70 -20.43 -1.78 -10.01
CA PHE A 70 -19.18 -2.08 -9.34
C PHE A 70 -18.94 -1.20 -8.09
N ARG A 71 -19.39 0.05 -8.06
CA ARG A 71 -19.41 0.87 -6.85
C ARG A 71 -20.29 0.27 -5.76
N THR A 72 -21.45 -0.22 -6.12
CA THR A 72 -22.35 -0.93 -5.20
C THR A 72 -21.69 -2.22 -4.71
N PHE A 73 -21.06 -2.97 -5.59
CA PHE A 73 -20.32 -4.19 -5.23
C PHE A 73 -19.17 -3.89 -4.28
N ALA A 74 -18.36 -2.85 -4.53
CA ALA A 74 -17.27 -2.45 -3.66
C ALA A 74 -17.75 -2.01 -2.26
N SER A 75 -18.88 -1.29 -2.20
CA SER A 75 -19.44 -0.85 -0.92
C SER A 75 -20.02 -1.99 -0.09
N SER A 76 -20.57 -3.03 -0.73
CA SER A 76 -21.13 -4.21 -0.04
C SER A 76 -20.06 -5.22 0.36
N GLY A 77 -18.92 -5.22 -0.31
CA GLY A 77 -17.88 -6.25 -0.16
C GLY A 77 -18.34 -7.62 -0.65
N MET A 78 -17.47 -8.61 -0.48
CA MET A 78 -17.80 -10.01 -0.79
C MET A 78 -17.35 -10.93 0.34
N VAL A 79 -18.28 -11.73 0.84
CA VAL A 79 -18.00 -12.81 1.80
C VAL A 79 -18.23 -14.14 1.10
N LEU A 80 -17.25 -15.03 1.18
CA LEU A 80 -17.32 -16.37 0.61
C LEU A 80 -18.00 -17.34 1.57
N SER A 81 -18.44 -18.49 1.07
CA SER A 81 -19.10 -19.54 1.86
C SER A 81 -18.24 -20.10 3.00
N ASN A 82 -16.91 -20.01 2.88
CA ASN A 82 -15.95 -20.38 3.92
C ASN A 82 -15.71 -19.30 4.98
N GLY A 83 -16.44 -18.17 4.92
CA GLY A 83 -16.32 -17.02 5.82
C GLY A 83 -15.18 -16.05 5.46
N SER A 84 -14.36 -16.34 4.45
CA SER A 84 -13.32 -15.43 4.00
C SER A 84 -13.92 -14.21 3.31
N THR A 85 -13.30 -13.05 3.51
CA THR A 85 -13.69 -11.81 2.85
C THR A 85 -12.76 -11.50 1.68
N VAL A 86 -13.32 -10.96 0.61
CA VAL A 86 -12.58 -10.46 -0.55
C VAL A 86 -12.78 -8.94 -0.64
N ASP A 87 -11.69 -8.19 -0.68
CA ASP A 87 -11.73 -6.74 -0.83
C ASP A 87 -12.02 -6.38 -2.29
N ILE A 88 -13.06 -5.59 -2.53
CA ILE A 88 -13.41 -5.14 -3.88
C ILE A 88 -12.92 -3.71 -4.04
N LYS A 89 -12.02 -3.50 -5.00
CA LYS A 89 -11.38 -2.19 -5.24
C LYS A 89 -11.76 -1.64 -6.61
N LEU A 90 -11.89 -0.32 -6.66
CA LEU A 90 -12.06 0.45 -7.89
C LEU A 90 -10.92 1.46 -7.95
N LEU A 91 -10.03 1.32 -8.92
CA LEU A 91 -8.86 2.17 -9.06
C LEU A 91 -8.93 2.91 -10.41
N GLU A 92 -8.97 4.23 -10.32
CA GLU A 92 -8.92 5.11 -11.48
C GLU A 92 -7.49 5.18 -12.03
N GLN A 93 -7.34 5.19 -13.34
CA GLN A 93 -6.05 5.15 -14.02
C GLN A 93 -5.04 6.20 -13.51
N ALA A 94 -5.49 7.40 -13.16
CA ALA A 94 -4.62 8.48 -12.69
C ALA A 94 -4.16 8.29 -11.24
N ASP A 95 -4.77 7.39 -10.48
CA ASP A 95 -4.37 7.14 -9.09
C ASP A 95 -2.99 6.47 -9.02
N PRO A 96 -2.11 6.90 -8.11
CA PRO A 96 -0.78 6.28 -7.94
C PRO A 96 -0.86 4.77 -7.64
N GLU A 97 -1.84 4.32 -6.84
CA GLU A 97 -2.07 2.89 -6.56
C GLU A 97 -2.47 2.13 -7.84
N ALA A 98 -3.31 2.75 -8.70
CA ALA A 98 -3.70 2.16 -9.97
C ALA A 98 -2.50 2.01 -10.91
N GLN A 99 -1.64 3.02 -11.01
CA GLN A 99 -0.46 2.98 -11.88
C GLN A 99 0.49 1.84 -11.52
N ALA A 100 0.71 1.59 -10.23
CA ALA A 100 1.52 0.44 -9.79
C ALA A 100 0.91 -0.88 -10.27
N GLY A 101 -0.38 -1.08 -10.06
CA GLY A 101 -1.09 -2.30 -10.47
C GLY A 101 -1.22 -2.45 -11.99
N ILE A 102 -1.41 -1.35 -12.74
CA ILE A 102 -1.42 -1.35 -14.21
C ILE A 102 -0.10 -1.85 -14.77
N ASN A 103 1.02 -1.36 -14.22
CA ASN A 103 2.36 -1.77 -14.65
C ASN A 103 2.63 -3.22 -14.25
N GLU A 104 2.32 -3.62 -13.01
CA GLU A 104 2.52 -4.99 -12.50
C GLU A 104 1.77 -6.01 -13.35
N ASN A 105 0.51 -5.72 -13.68
CA ASN A 105 -0.37 -6.63 -14.42
C ASN A 105 -0.38 -6.39 -15.94
N GLN A 106 0.46 -5.50 -16.45
CA GLN A 106 0.59 -5.17 -17.88
C GLN A 106 -0.74 -4.81 -18.54
N ILE A 107 -1.59 -4.05 -17.83
CA ILE A 107 -2.92 -3.65 -18.30
C ILE A 107 -2.78 -2.70 -19.48
N LYS A 108 -3.44 -3.05 -20.61
CA LYS A 108 -3.37 -2.31 -21.87
C LYS A 108 -4.67 -1.58 -22.24
N GLY A 109 -5.73 -1.80 -21.50
CA GLY A 109 -7.04 -1.21 -21.78
C GLY A 109 -7.98 -1.21 -20.59
N PHE A 110 -9.10 -0.52 -20.71
CA PHE A 110 -10.08 -0.34 -19.64
C PHE A 110 -11.51 -0.67 -20.11
N PRO A 111 -12.37 -1.20 -19.23
CA PRO A 111 -12.03 -1.66 -17.87
C PRO A 111 -11.24 -2.97 -17.91
N SER A 112 -10.34 -3.16 -16.93
CA SER A 112 -9.62 -4.41 -16.70
C SER A 112 -9.80 -4.85 -15.25
N PHE A 113 -9.80 -6.16 -15.03
CA PHE A 113 -10.07 -6.74 -13.72
C PHE A 113 -8.97 -7.72 -13.35
N VAL A 114 -8.51 -7.65 -12.10
CA VAL A 114 -7.47 -8.54 -11.58
C VAL A 114 -7.84 -9.00 -10.17
N LEU A 115 -7.78 -10.30 -9.95
CA LEU A 115 -7.87 -10.90 -8.62
C LEU A 115 -6.46 -11.12 -8.08
N LYS A 116 -6.13 -10.49 -6.96
CA LYS A 116 -4.94 -10.79 -6.18
C LYS A 116 -5.33 -11.78 -5.08
N LYS A 117 -4.75 -12.98 -5.12
CA LYS A 117 -4.99 -14.03 -4.12
C LYS A 117 -4.24 -13.75 -2.83
N ALA A 118 -4.59 -14.45 -1.75
CA ALA A 118 -3.92 -14.36 -0.45
C ALA A 118 -2.43 -14.73 -0.50
N ASP A 119 -2.03 -15.56 -1.44
CA ASP A 119 -0.64 -15.94 -1.70
C ASP A 119 0.16 -14.90 -2.50
N GLY A 120 -0.48 -13.78 -2.88
CA GLY A 120 0.10 -12.72 -3.68
C GLY A 120 -0.01 -12.92 -5.20
N THR A 121 -0.54 -14.06 -5.67
CA THR A 121 -0.70 -14.33 -7.10
C THR A 121 -1.76 -13.44 -7.72
N ASN A 122 -1.44 -12.78 -8.82
CA ASN A 122 -2.38 -12.00 -9.63
C ASN A 122 -2.99 -12.88 -10.73
N VAL A 123 -4.31 -12.88 -10.82
CA VAL A 123 -5.08 -13.61 -11.84
C VAL A 123 -5.93 -12.62 -12.61
N PRO A 124 -5.65 -12.35 -13.89
CA PRO A 124 -6.48 -11.50 -14.72
C PRO A 124 -7.84 -12.15 -14.97
N TYR A 125 -8.89 -11.35 -15.04
CA TYR A 125 -10.22 -11.79 -15.39
C TYR A 125 -10.61 -11.27 -16.78
N GLU A 126 -10.94 -12.19 -17.66
CA GLU A 126 -11.28 -11.92 -19.07
C GLU A 126 -12.73 -12.31 -19.43
N GLY A 127 -13.58 -12.57 -18.42
CA GLY A 127 -14.98 -12.93 -18.63
C GLY A 127 -15.92 -11.73 -18.82
N ASP A 128 -17.21 -11.98 -18.65
CA ASP A 128 -18.24 -10.97 -18.78
C ASP A 128 -18.11 -9.88 -17.72
N ARG A 129 -18.32 -8.63 -18.14
CA ARG A 129 -18.09 -7.43 -17.31
C ARG A 129 -19.30 -7.09 -16.42
N ASP A 130 -19.92 -8.10 -15.85
CA ASP A 130 -21.00 -7.95 -14.88
C ASP A 130 -20.60 -8.49 -13.50
N VAL A 131 -21.24 -7.98 -12.46
CA VAL A 131 -20.89 -8.29 -11.06
C VAL A 131 -21.10 -9.78 -10.75
N ASN A 132 -22.11 -10.44 -11.33
CA ASN A 132 -22.41 -11.83 -11.03
C ASN A 132 -21.34 -12.77 -11.59
N SER A 133 -20.91 -12.54 -12.83
CA SER A 133 -19.82 -13.26 -13.47
C SER A 133 -18.50 -13.07 -12.73
N CYS A 134 -18.21 -11.84 -12.27
CA CYS A 134 -17.06 -11.57 -11.42
C CYS A 134 -17.14 -12.31 -10.08
N LYS A 135 -18.29 -12.33 -9.41
CA LYS A 135 -18.49 -13.09 -8.16
C LYS A 135 -18.26 -14.58 -8.35
N ALA A 136 -18.79 -15.16 -9.44
CA ALA A 136 -18.59 -16.57 -9.75
C ALA A 136 -17.11 -16.89 -9.97
N PHE A 137 -16.38 -16.03 -10.70
CA PHE A 137 -14.95 -16.18 -10.90
C PHE A 137 -14.19 -16.10 -9.58
N ILE A 138 -14.43 -15.08 -8.76
CA ILE A 138 -13.77 -14.91 -7.45
C ILE A 138 -13.99 -16.15 -6.59
N THR A 139 -15.25 -16.61 -6.48
CA THR A 139 -15.58 -17.83 -5.70
C THR A 139 -14.77 -19.02 -6.18
N LYS A 140 -14.69 -19.25 -7.49
CA LYS A 140 -13.92 -20.36 -8.08
C LYS A 140 -12.42 -20.29 -7.79
N GLN A 141 -11.86 -19.09 -7.69
CA GLN A 141 -10.41 -18.88 -7.54
C GLN A 141 -9.94 -18.87 -6.09
N VAL A 142 -10.82 -18.56 -5.13
CA VAL A 142 -10.49 -18.34 -3.72
C VAL A 142 -11.08 -19.42 -2.79
N SER A 143 -11.96 -20.29 -3.31
CA SER A 143 -12.55 -21.41 -2.56
C SER A 143 -11.54 -22.51 -2.27
#